data_28fd4c53a8484e38dc3d682bb9525bcb
#
_entry.id   28fd4c53a8484e38dc3d682bb9525bcb
#
_cell.length_a   1.000
_cell.length_b   1.000
_cell.length_c   1.000
_cell.angle_alpha   90.00
_cell.angle_beta   90.00
_cell.angle_gamma   90.00
#
_symmetry.space_group_name_H-M   'P 1'
#
loop_
_entity.id
_entity.type
_entity.pdbx_description
1 polymer ?
#
loop_
_entity_poly.entity_id
_entity_poly.type
_entity_poly.pdbx_seq_one_letter_code
_entity_poly.pdbx_strand_id
1 'polypeptide(L)'
;MYSGTKCLAQEVQSKMLKYIMKRLLIAIPTFFGITILVYFLSSLAPGSPLEMLMADPMATKEDMEALRAQLGLDQPVIVQYMRWLQSLLQGNLGTSYRTNLPVMGMVLERLGPTLILTLTSTVFSVLIAVPLGIMSAYKPYSPWDYISSGLSFVGASTPTFFTGLVMIYAFAVKMQILPMGGMYDSGVETVASMARHIVLPGLTLTVFNVGSLLRQTRGSMMEVFT
;
A
#
# COMPACT_ATOMS: atom_id res chain seq x y z
N MET A 1 27.76 36.51 20.80
CA MET A 1 26.39 36.05 20.43
C MET A 1 26.35 34.75 19.61
N TYR A 2 27.47 34.35 18.94
CA TYR A 2 27.54 33.15 18.07
C TYR A 2 27.73 31.81 18.79
N SER A 3 28.08 31.77 20.08
CA SER A 3 28.34 30.51 20.81
C SER A 3 27.06 29.78 21.28
N GLY A 4 26.02 30.52 21.58
CA GLY A 4 24.74 29.92 22.06
C GLY A 4 23.95 29.15 21.00
N THR A 5 23.98 29.61 19.75
CA THR A 5 23.28 28.95 18.65
C THR A 5 23.91 27.62 18.24
N LYS A 6 25.23 27.48 18.34
CA LYS A 6 25.94 26.21 18.10
C LYS A 6 25.63 25.17 19.18
N CYS A 7 25.55 25.60 20.44
CA CYS A 7 25.23 24.69 21.56
C CYS A 7 23.79 24.16 21.46
N LEU A 8 22.83 25.00 21.15
CA LEU A 8 21.43 24.62 20.92
C LEU A 8 21.29 23.67 19.71
N ALA A 9 21.98 23.95 18.61
CA ALA A 9 21.97 23.09 17.44
C ALA A 9 22.54 21.68 17.74
N GLN A 10 23.64 21.59 18.49
CA GLN A 10 24.23 20.32 18.93
C GLN A 10 23.29 19.55 19.88
N GLU A 11 22.62 20.22 20.78
CA GLU A 11 21.67 19.57 21.70
C GLU A 11 20.45 19.03 20.96
N VAL A 12 19.88 19.79 20.02
CA VAL A 12 18.79 19.35 19.15
C VAL A 12 19.23 18.15 18.30
N GLN A 13 20.42 18.21 17.70
CA GLN A 13 20.96 17.13 16.87
C GLN A 13 21.19 15.85 17.68
N SER A 14 21.70 15.94 18.91
CA SER A 14 21.88 14.79 19.79
C SER A 14 20.54 14.16 20.23
N LYS A 15 19.53 14.96 20.51
CA LYS A 15 18.19 14.49 20.85
C LYS A 15 17.52 13.80 19.63
N MET A 16 17.68 14.38 18.44
CA MET A 16 17.17 13.75 17.21
C MET A 16 17.86 12.42 16.92
N LEU A 17 19.18 12.34 17.07
CA LEU A 17 19.94 11.11 16.85
C LEU A 17 19.51 10.01 17.84
N LYS A 18 19.37 10.34 19.14
CA LYS A 18 18.85 9.41 20.15
C LYS A 18 17.44 8.91 19.83
N TYR A 19 16.57 9.80 19.33
CA TYR A 19 15.23 9.44 18.91
C TYR A 19 15.25 8.46 17.73
N ILE A 20 16.04 8.75 16.68
CA ILE A 20 16.21 7.89 15.51
C ILE A 20 16.76 6.52 15.92
N MET A 21 17.83 6.49 16.74
CA MET A 21 18.39 5.24 17.23
C MET A 21 17.38 4.42 18.02
N LYS A 22 16.61 5.05 18.91
CA LYS A 22 15.55 4.37 19.65
C LYS A 22 14.48 3.78 18.71
N ARG A 23 14.10 4.52 17.66
CA ARG A 23 13.13 4.04 16.67
C ARG A 23 13.68 2.86 15.86
N LEU A 24 14.93 2.92 15.43
CA LEU A 24 15.59 1.81 14.75
C LEU A 24 15.69 0.56 15.64
N LEU A 25 16.06 0.73 16.92
CA LEU A 25 16.12 -0.38 17.87
C LEU A 25 14.74 -1.05 18.10
N ILE A 26 13.65 -0.29 18.05
CA ILE A 26 12.29 -0.83 18.15
C ILE A 26 11.87 -1.47 16.82
N ALA A 27 12.29 -0.90 15.68
CA ALA A 27 11.93 -1.41 14.35
C ALA A 27 12.50 -2.82 14.11
N ILE A 28 13.71 -3.13 14.61
CA ILE A 28 14.36 -4.44 14.44
C ILE A 28 13.49 -5.58 15.03
N PRO A 29 13.17 -5.60 16.34
CA PRO A 29 12.34 -6.68 16.90
C PRO A 29 10.93 -6.69 16.29
N THR A 30 10.39 -5.55 15.93
CA THR A 30 9.09 -5.47 15.22
C THR A 30 9.17 -6.15 13.87
N PHE A 31 10.22 -5.89 13.08
CA PHE A 31 10.45 -6.54 11.79
C PHE A 31 10.53 -8.07 11.95
N PHE A 32 11.37 -8.56 12.88
CA PHE A 32 11.47 -9.99 13.12
C PHE A 32 10.15 -10.60 13.62
N GLY A 33 9.45 -9.92 14.51
CA GLY A 33 8.13 -10.36 14.99
C GLY A 33 7.11 -10.51 13.85
N ILE A 34 7.05 -9.55 12.94
CA ILE A 34 6.18 -9.60 11.77
C ILE A 34 6.61 -10.73 10.83
N THR A 35 7.88 -10.86 10.51
CA THR A 35 8.38 -11.91 9.58
C THR A 35 8.13 -13.31 10.12
N ILE A 36 8.34 -13.53 11.42
CA ILE A 36 8.02 -14.80 12.08
C ILE A 36 6.52 -15.09 11.96
N LEU A 37 5.68 -14.14 12.36
CA LEU A 37 4.23 -14.30 12.35
C LEU A 37 3.72 -14.60 10.95
N VAL A 38 4.14 -13.82 9.94
CA VAL A 38 3.73 -14.01 8.53
C VAL A 38 4.22 -15.36 8.02
N TYR A 39 5.46 -15.75 8.30
CA TYR A 39 6.01 -17.03 7.87
C TYR A 39 5.21 -18.22 8.45
N PHE A 40 4.95 -18.23 9.75
CA PHE A 40 4.16 -19.27 10.39
C PHE A 40 2.72 -19.31 9.90
N LEU A 41 2.06 -18.15 9.74
CA LEU A 41 0.71 -18.10 9.16
C LEU A 41 0.68 -18.63 7.73
N SER A 42 1.69 -18.28 6.93
CA SER A 42 1.79 -18.78 5.54
C SER A 42 2.06 -20.29 5.49
N SER A 43 2.81 -20.85 6.45
CA SER A 43 3.07 -22.29 6.52
C SER A 43 1.83 -23.11 6.95
N LEU A 44 0.85 -22.47 7.60
CA LEU A 44 -0.42 -23.08 7.96
C LEU A 44 -1.51 -22.92 6.87
N ALA A 45 -1.27 -22.06 5.88
CA ALA A 45 -2.23 -21.83 4.81
C ALA A 45 -2.30 -23.05 3.87
N PRO A 46 -3.51 -23.50 3.47
CA PRO A 46 -3.65 -24.54 2.46
C PRO A 46 -3.13 -24.04 1.10
N GLY A 47 -2.67 -24.94 0.26
CA GLY A 47 -2.14 -24.60 -1.08
C GLY A 47 -0.61 -24.63 -1.15
N SER A 48 0.01 -25.59 -0.47
CA SER A 48 1.46 -25.81 -0.59
C SER A 48 1.86 -26.19 -2.03
N PRO A 49 3.11 -25.93 -2.46
CA PRO A 49 3.59 -26.37 -3.76
C PRO A 49 3.44 -27.89 -3.99
N LEU A 50 3.52 -28.67 -2.89
CA LEU A 50 3.27 -30.10 -2.93
C LEU A 50 1.81 -30.43 -3.26
N GLU A 51 0.85 -29.70 -2.71
CA GLU A 51 -0.57 -29.88 -3.03
C GLU A 51 -0.87 -29.55 -4.50
N MET A 52 -0.21 -28.55 -5.05
CA MET A 52 -0.32 -28.22 -6.48
C MET A 52 0.25 -29.35 -7.37
N LEU A 53 1.39 -29.94 -6.97
CA LEU A 53 1.95 -31.09 -7.68
C LEU A 53 1.10 -32.35 -7.53
N MET A 54 0.48 -32.56 -6.34
CA MET A 54 -0.46 -33.67 -6.11
C MET A 54 -1.72 -33.59 -6.99
N ALA A 55 -2.08 -32.39 -7.44
CA ALA A 55 -3.21 -32.19 -8.37
C ALA A 55 -2.85 -32.51 -9.82
N ASP A 56 -1.58 -32.70 -10.16
CA ASP A 56 -1.12 -33.12 -11.48
C ASP A 56 -1.20 -34.66 -11.59
N PRO A 57 -2.05 -35.22 -12.50
CA PRO A 57 -2.18 -36.65 -12.67
C PRO A 57 -0.90 -37.38 -13.15
N MET A 58 0.06 -36.64 -13.67
CA MET A 58 1.34 -37.17 -14.17
C MET A 58 2.46 -37.15 -13.12
N ALA A 59 2.24 -36.50 -11.98
CA ALA A 59 3.25 -36.40 -10.91
C ALA A 59 3.48 -37.76 -10.23
N THR A 60 4.74 -38.17 -10.13
CA THR A 60 5.16 -39.38 -9.43
C THR A 60 5.45 -39.11 -7.94
N LYS A 61 5.56 -40.18 -7.13
CA LYS A 61 5.97 -40.02 -5.71
C LYS A 61 7.40 -39.49 -5.62
N GLU A 62 8.28 -39.92 -6.55
CA GLU A 62 9.64 -39.45 -6.64
C GLU A 62 9.72 -37.96 -6.93
N ASP A 63 8.86 -37.43 -7.79
CA ASP A 63 8.77 -35.96 -8.06
C ASP A 63 8.36 -35.18 -6.82
N MET A 64 7.42 -35.72 -6.04
CA MET A 64 6.98 -35.09 -4.79
C MET A 64 8.07 -35.11 -3.73
N GLU A 65 8.82 -36.20 -3.58
CA GLU A 65 9.93 -36.28 -2.64
C GLU A 65 11.08 -35.37 -3.06
N ALA A 66 11.40 -35.30 -4.33
CA ALA A 66 12.41 -34.41 -4.89
C ALA A 66 12.04 -32.94 -4.67
N LEU A 67 10.78 -32.54 -4.94
CA LEU A 67 10.29 -31.18 -4.70
C LEU A 67 10.29 -30.83 -3.20
N ARG A 68 9.88 -31.78 -2.35
CA ARG A 68 9.88 -31.61 -0.90
C ARG A 68 11.29 -31.35 -0.36
N ALA A 69 12.26 -32.14 -0.81
CA ALA A 69 13.67 -31.97 -0.45
C ALA A 69 14.25 -30.64 -1.01
N GLN A 70 13.94 -30.33 -2.27
CA GLN A 70 14.38 -29.09 -2.93
C GLN A 70 13.88 -27.82 -2.21
N LEU A 71 12.63 -27.82 -1.77
CA LEU A 71 12.02 -26.72 -1.03
C LEU A 71 12.39 -26.76 0.46
N GLY A 72 13.04 -27.81 0.94
CA GLY A 72 13.45 -28.01 2.33
C GLY A 72 12.27 -28.20 3.28
N LEU A 73 11.12 -28.65 2.78
CA LEU A 73 9.89 -28.88 3.53
C LEU A 73 9.99 -30.12 4.46
N ASP A 74 11.04 -30.90 4.34
CA ASP A 74 11.44 -32.00 5.22
C ASP A 74 12.10 -31.51 6.52
N GLN A 75 12.55 -30.26 6.55
CA GLN A 75 13.25 -29.68 7.68
C GLN A 75 12.27 -29.12 8.73
N PRO A 76 12.67 -28.97 10.00
CA PRO A 76 11.88 -28.25 11.00
C PRO A 76 11.55 -26.81 10.54
N VAL A 77 10.33 -26.34 10.84
CA VAL A 77 9.83 -25.02 10.39
C VAL A 77 10.78 -23.87 10.75
N ILE A 78 11.46 -23.96 11.88
CA ILE A 78 12.47 -22.97 12.31
C ILE A 78 13.64 -22.92 11.32
N VAL A 79 14.11 -24.07 10.83
CA VAL A 79 15.21 -24.14 9.85
C VAL A 79 14.76 -23.59 8.50
N GLN A 80 13.54 -23.90 8.11
CA GLN A 80 12.93 -23.34 6.89
C GLN A 80 12.84 -21.80 6.99
N TYR A 81 12.37 -21.27 8.12
CA TYR A 81 12.32 -19.82 8.37
C TYR A 81 13.70 -19.18 8.29
N MET A 82 14.73 -19.76 8.90
CA MET A 82 16.08 -19.20 8.89
C MET A 82 16.65 -19.15 7.46
N ARG A 83 16.46 -20.20 6.66
CA ARG A 83 16.85 -20.22 5.23
C ARG A 83 16.12 -19.16 4.43
N TRP A 84 14.81 -19.05 4.63
CA TRP A 84 14.00 -18.01 3.99
C TRP A 84 14.46 -16.59 4.38
N LEU A 85 14.71 -16.36 5.67
CA LEU A 85 15.21 -15.07 6.16
C LEU A 85 16.58 -14.73 5.57
N GLN A 86 17.48 -15.70 5.48
CA GLN A 86 18.79 -15.51 4.86
C GLN A 86 18.65 -15.13 3.38
N SER A 87 17.78 -15.81 2.65
CA SER A 87 17.48 -15.49 1.24
C SER A 87 16.89 -14.08 1.10
N LEU A 88 15.96 -13.71 1.99
CA LEU A 88 15.36 -12.38 2.03
C LEU A 88 16.42 -11.28 2.24
N LEU A 89 17.35 -11.49 3.17
CA LEU A 89 18.44 -10.52 3.44
C LEU A 89 19.43 -10.40 2.27
N GLN A 90 19.51 -11.40 1.41
CA GLN A 90 20.29 -11.37 0.16
C GLN A 90 19.50 -10.77 -1.01
N GLY A 91 18.27 -10.28 -0.78
CA GLY A 91 17.41 -9.72 -1.81
C GLY A 91 16.68 -10.78 -2.67
N ASN A 92 16.76 -12.05 -2.30
CA ASN A 92 16.06 -13.12 -2.98
C ASN A 92 14.72 -13.41 -2.29
N LEU A 93 13.62 -12.98 -2.94
CA LEU A 93 12.25 -13.21 -2.45
C LEU A 93 11.69 -14.59 -2.88
N GLY A 94 12.50 -15.41 -3.55
CA GLY A 94 12.05 -16.69 -4.08
C GLY A 94 11.21 -16.56 -5.35
N THR A 95 10.53 -17.65 -5.69
CA THR A 95 9.64 -17.78 -6.84
C THR A 95 8.19 -17.92 -6.39
N SER A 96 7.27 -17.37 -7.18
CA SER A 96 5.83 -17.54 -6.97
C SER A 96 5.40 -18.98 -7.26
N TYR A 97 4.77 -19.63 -6.33
CA TYR A 97 4.25 -20.98 -6.52
C TYR A 97 3.18 -21.09 -7.62
N ARG A 98 2.48 -19.98 -7.90
CA ARG A 98 1.42 -19.95 -8.91
C ARG A 98 1.94 -19.73 -10.33
N THR A 99 2.96 -18.89 -10.50
CA THR A 99 3.44 -18.45 -11.82
C THR A 99 4.83 -18.94 -12.15
N ASN A 100 5.55 -19.54 -11.19
CA ASN A 100 6.96 -19.93 -11.27
C ASN A 100 7.92 -18.78 -11.67
N LEU A 101 7.47 -17.52 -11.52
CA LEU A 101 8.27 -16.34 -11.83
C LEU A 101 8.95 -15.79 -10.55
N PRO A 102 10.13 -15.13 -10.68
CA PRO A 102 10.80 -14.49 -9.56
C PRO A 102 9.91 -13.41 -8.91
N VAL A 103 9.66 -13.53 -7.60
CA VAL A 103 8.76 -12.59 -6.86
C VAL A 103 9.29 -11.16 -6.91
N MET A 104 10.61 -10.94 -6.83
CA MET A 104 11.21 -9.61 -6.92
C MET A 104 10.83 -8.90 -8.22
N GLY A 105 10.91 -9.59 -9.36
CA GLY A 105 10.50 -9.05 -10.67
C GLY A 105 9.03 -8.65 -10.68
N MET A 106 8.15 -9.52 -10.18
CA MET A 106 6.71 -9.26 -10.08
C MET A 106 6.38 -8.05 -9.20
N VAL A 107 7.10 -7.89 -8.08
CA VAL A 107 6.93 -6.74 -7.17
C VAL A 107 7.37 -5.45 -7.85
N LEU A 108 8.56 -5.44 -8.47
CA LEU A 108 9.09 -4.25 -9.14
C LEU A 108 8.22 -3.81 -10.33
N GLU A 109 7.67 -4.76 -11.10
CA GLU A 109 6.74 -4.48 -12.19
C GLU A 109 5.47 -3.75 -11.70
N ARG A 110 4.96 -4.11 -10.53
CA ARG A 110 3.74 -3.52 -9.95
C ARG A 110 4.00 -2.24 -9.15
N LEU A 111 5.22 -2.02 -8.71
CA LEU A 111 5.57 -0.89 -7.86
C LEU A 111 5.37 0.45 -8.59
N GLY A 112 5.82 0.57 -9.84
CA GLY A 112 5.67 1.79 -10.65
C GLY A 112 4.20 2.24 -10.77
N PRO A 113 3.31 1.41 -11.33
CA PRO A 113 1.87 1.70 -11.41
C PRO A 113 1.24 2.08 -10.07
N THR A 114 1.60 1.35 -9.01
CA THR A 114 1.07 1.61 -7.66
C THR A 114 1.50 2.99 -7.14
N LEU A 115 2.78 3.35 -7.31
CA LEU A 115 3.29 4.66 -6.90
C LEU A 115 2.62 5.79 -7.68
N ILE A 116 2.50 5.67 -9.00
CA ILE A 116 1.85 6.68 -9.83
C ILE A 116 0.41 6.91 -9.38
N LEU A 117 -0.36 5.83 -9.22
CA LEU A 117 -1.75 5.90 -8.79
C LEU A 117 -1.89 6.51 -7.38
N THR A 118 -1.08 6.05 -6.43
CA THR A 118 -1.12 6.51 -5.03
C THR A 118 -0.72 7.99 -4.92
N LEU A 119 0.38 8.39 -5.57
CA LEU A 119 0.82 9.78 -5.56
C LEU A 119 -0.20 10.71 -6.21
N THR A 120 -0.73 10.33 -7.37
CA THR A 120 -1.76 11.11 -8.06
C THR A 120 -3.00 11.30 -7.19
N SER A 121 -3.55 10.22 -6.64
CA SER A 121 -4.73 10.30 -5.77
C SER A 121 -4.46 11.08 -4.48
N THR A 122 -3.27 10.96 -3.89
CA THR A 122 -2.89 11.73 -2.70
C THR A 122 -2.79 13.22 -2.98
N VAL A 123 -2.16 13.62 -4.09
CA VAL A 123 -2.06 15.02 -4.49
C VAL A 123 -3.45 15.63 -4.66
N PHE A 124 -4.34 14.99 -5.41
CA PHE A 124 -5.72 15.48 -5.58
C PHE A 124 -6.48 15.51 -4.25
N SER A 125 -6.29 14.52 -3.40
CA SER A 125 -6.92 14.49 -2.07
C SER A 125 -6.48 15.66 -1.19
N VAL A 126 -5.19 15.99 -1.17
CA VAL A 126 -4.65 17.13 -0.41
C VAL A 126 -5.17 18.45 -0.97
N LEU A 127 -5.15 18.62 -2.31
CA LEU A 127 -5.64 19.83 -2.97
C LEU A 127 -7.12 20.11 -2.70
N ILE A 128 -7.93 19.09 -2.46
CA ILE A 128 -9.35 19.22 -2.14
C ILE A 128 -9.57 19.32 -0.64
N ALA A 129 -9.02 18.39 0.13
CA ALA A 129 -9.32 18.23 1.55
C ALA A 129 -8.77 19.36 2.41
N VAL A 130 -7.56 19.84 2.13
CA VAL A 130 -6.92 20.87 2.97
C VAL A 130 -7.66 22.21 2.85
N PRO A 131 -7.92 22.76 1.66
CA PRO A 131 -8.68 24.02 1.58
C PRO A 131 -10.09 23.92 2.16
N LEU A 132 -10.81 22.85 1.86
CA LEU A 132 -12.15 22.64 2.39
C LEU A 132 -12.14 22.45 3.92
N GLY A 133 -11.16 21.75 4.47
CA GLY A 133 -11.00 21.55 5.89
C GLY A 133 -10.71 22.85 6.65
N ILE A 134 -9.84 23.72 6.11
CA ILE A 134 -9.56 25.05 6.65
C ILE A 134 -10.82 25.93 6.59
N MET A 135 -11.51 25.96 5.44
CA MET A 135 -12.74 26.76 5.29
C MET A 135 -13.85 26.28 6.24
N SER A 136 -13.98 24.99 6.43
CA SER A 136 -14.92 24.38 7.38
C SER A 136 -14.61 24.77 8.83
N ALA A 137 -13.33 24.76 9.23
CA ALA A 137 -12.90 25.12 10.56
C ALA A 137 -13.03 26.65 10.83
N TYR A 138 -12.74 27.47 9.82
CA TYR A 138 -12.81 28.94 9.94
C TYR A 138 -14.23 29.46 10.13
N LYS A 139 -15.23 28.84 9.51
CA LYS A 139 -16.66 29.18 9.65
C LYS A 139 -17.49 27.95 9.95
N PRO A 140 -17.53 27.49 11.22
CA PRO A 140 -18.38 26.37 11.63
C PRO A 140 -19.86 26.65 11.32
N TYR A 141 -20.60 25.60 11.02
CA TYR A 141 -22.02 25.65 10.63
C TYR A 141 -22.32 26.44 9.33
N SER A 142 -21.29 26.77 8.56
CA SER A 142 -21.46 27.38 7.22
C SER A 142 -21.81 26.32 6.17
N PRO A 143 -22.28 26.73 4.95
CA PRO A 143 -22.46 25.78 3.86
C PRO A 143 -21.21 24.95 3.53
N TRP A 144 -20.03 25.53 3.68
CA TRP A 144 -18.75 24.83 3.49
C TRP A 144 -18.50 23.74 4.52
N ASP A 145 -18.92 23.98 5.78
CA ASP A 145 -18.82 22.98 6.84
C ASP A 145 -19.78 21.82 6.60
N TYR A 146 -20.99 22.06 6.12
CA TYR A 146 -21.93 21.01 5.75
C TYR A 146 -21.46 20.20 4.54
N ILE A 147 -20.93 20.85 3.49
CA ILE A 147 -20.34 20.16 2.32
C ILE A 147 -19.17 19.30 2.77
N SER A 148 -18.27 19.83 3.57
CA SER A 148 -17.11 19.13 4.10
C SER A 148 -17.51 17.91 4.93
N SER A 149 -18.49 18.08 5.81
CA SER A 149 -19.02 16.99 6.63
C SER A 149 -19.70 15.92 5.79
N GLY A 150 -20.48 16.31 4.77
CA GLY A 150 -21.11 15.40 3.82
C GLY A 150 -20.10 14.58 3.03
N LEU A 151 -19.08 15.23 2.46
CA LEU A 151 -17.99 14.56 1.74
C LEU A 151 -17.22 13.60 2.64
N SER A 152 -16.93 14.01 3.88
CA SER A 152 -16.28 13.16 4.87
C SER A 152 -17.10 11.94 5.21
N PHE A 153 -18.41 12.10 5.35
CA PHE A 153 -19.33 11.02 5.65
C PHE A 153 -19.42 10.03 4.49
N VAL A 154 -19.61 10.51 3.27
CA VAL A 154 -19.67 9.67 2.05
C VAL A 154 -18.37 8.88 1.88
N GLY A 155 -17.21 9.57 1.96
CA GLY A 155 -15.91 8.92 1.82
C GLY A 155 -15.62 7.85 2.89
N ALA A 156 -16.14 8.03 4.11
CA ALA A 156 -15.94 7.07 5.20
C ALA A 156 -16.93 5.91 5.20
N SER A 157 -18.16 6.16 4.75
CA SER A 157 -19.25 5.18 4.83
C SER A 157 -19.35 4.29 3.60
N THR A 158 -18.81 4.73 2.46
CA THR A 158 -18.92 3.98 1.21
C THR A 158 -17.69 3.06 1.03
N PRO A 159 -17.90 1.75 0.85
CA PRO A 159 -16.78 0.85 0.53
C PRO A 159 -16.08 1.27 -0.77
N THR A 160 -14.76 1.33 -0.76
CA THR A 160 -13.95 1.80 -1.90
C THR A 160 -14.21 1.02 -3.18
N PHE A 161 -14.37 -0.32 -3.08
CA PHE A 161 -14.68 -1.16 -4.24
C PHE A 161 -16.03 -0.81 -4.85
N PHE A 162 -17.04 -0.47 -4.03
CA PHE A 162 -18.37 -0.07 -4.51
C PHE A 162 -18.30 1.25 -5.28
N THR A 163 -17.59 2.25 -4.73
CA THR A 163 -17.33 3.52 -5.44
C THR A 163 -16.64 3.25 -6.79
N GLY A 164 -15.63 2.38 -6.83
CA GLY A 164 -14.95 1.98 -8.05
C GLY A 164 -15.89 1.35 -9.08
N LEU A 165 -16.76 0.42 -8.65
CA LEU A 165 -17.75 -0.21 -9.54
C LEU A 165 -18.76 0.80 -10.10
N VAL A 166 -19.26 1.73 -9.27
CA VAL A 166 -20.17 2.80 -9.72
C VAL A 166 -19.49 3.72 -10.74
N MET A 167 -18.24 4.11 -10.50
CA MET A 167 -17.45 4.92 -11.43
C MET A 167 -17.22 4.19 -12.77
N ILE A 168 -16.82 2.92 -12.74
CA ILE A 168 -16.67 2.12 -13.97
C ILE A 168 -18.00 2.01 -14.71
N TYR A 169 -19.08 1.70 -14.03
CA TYR A 169 -20.41 1.58 -14.65
C TYR A 169 -20.84 2.90 -15.31
N ALA A 170 -20.73 4.03 -14.60
CA ALA A 170 -21.15 5.31 -15.11
C ALA A 170 -20.27 5.79 -16.28
N PHE A 171 -18.95 5.84 -16.12
CA PHE A 171 -18.05 6.50 -17.05
C PHE A 171 -17.48 5.58 -18.14
N ALA A 172 -17.28 4.30 -17.84
CA ALA A 172 -16.74 3.37 -18.82
C ALA A 172 -17.83 2.60 -19.58
N VAL A 173 -18.88 2.14 -18.88
CA VAL A 173 -19.92 1.30 -19.50
C VAL A 173 -21.04 2.16 -20.13
N LYS A 174 -21.61 3.10 -19.38
CA LYS A 174 -22.74 3.91 -19.84
C LYS A 174 -22.32 5.07 -20.74
N MET A 175 -21.34 5.86 -20.31
CA MET A 175 -20.88 7.05 -21.04
C MET A 175 -19.79 6.73 -22.06
N GLN A 176 -19.05 5.62 -21.89
CA GLN A 176 -17.96 5.17 -22.77
C GLN A 176 -16.87 6.22 -23.02
N ILE A 177 -16.61 7.07 -22.00
CA ILE A 177 -15.61 8.16 -22.10
C ILE A 177 -14.27 7.79 -21.50
N LEU A 178 -14.23 6.80 -20.59
CA LEU A 178 -13.03 6.35 -19.90
C LEU A 178 -12.87 4.83 -20.02
N PRO A 179 -11.63 4.32 -19.98
CA PRO A 179 -11.37 2.88 -20.04
C PRO A 179 -11.82 2.18 -18.76
N MET A 180 -12.23 0.91 -18.86
CA MET A 180 -12.67 0.09 -17.71
C MET A 180 -11.53 -0.35 -16.80
N GLY A 181 -10.31 -0.48 -17.33
CA GLY A 181 -9.15 -0.98 -16.58
C GLY A 181 -7.91 -1.04 -17.46
N GLY A 182 -6.83 -1.59 -16.89
CA GLY A 182 -5.51 -1.57 -17.53
C GLY A 182 -4.71 -0.31 -17.15
N MET A 183 -3.50 -0.21 -17.66
CA MET A 183 -2.63 0.96 -17.47
C MET A 183 -2.49 1.79 -18.74
N TYR A 184 -2.65 1.15 -19.90
CA TYR A 184 -2.54 1.73 -21.23
C TYR A 184 -3.58 1.13 -22.18
N ASP A 185 -3.89 1.82 -23.27
CA ASP A 185 -4.59 1.25 -24.40
C ASP A 185 -3.69 0.21 -25.09
N SER A 186 -4.26 -0.86 -25.65
CA SER A 186 -3.51 -1.96 -26.25
C SER A 186 -2.54 -1.44 -27.34
N GLY A 187 -1.24 -1.66 -27.11
CA GLY A 187 -0.17 -1.24 -28.02
C GLY A 187 0.19 0.26 -27.99
N VAL A 188 -0.37 1.05 -27.05
CA VAL A 188 -0.13 2.50 -26.98
C VAL A 188 0.32 2.90 -25.58
N GLU A 189 1.62 2.75 -25.30
CA GLU A 189 2.23 3.14 -24.03
C GLU A 189 2.62 4.63 -24.02
N THR A 190 1.64 5.50 -24.04
CA THR A 190 1.84 6.95 -23.98
C THR A 190 1.35 7.53 -22.64
N VAL A 191 1.90 8.68 -22.25
CA VAL A 191 1.46 9.42 -21.05
C VAL A 191 -0.02 9.78 -21.14
N ALA A 192 -0.53 10.10 -22.33
CA ALA A 192 -1.93 10.43 -22.55
C ALA A 192 -2.84 9.20 -22.32
N SER A 193 -2.45 8.02 -22.84
CA SER A 193 -3.17 6.77 -22.58
C SER A 193 -3.16 6.44 -21.10
N MET A 194 -2.01 6.48 -20.44
CA MET A 194 -1.90 6.25 -19.00
C MET A 194 -2.77 7.20 -18.18
N ALA A 195 -2.78 8.51 -18.53
CA ALA A 195 -3.59 9.50 -17.83
C ALA A 195 -5.09 9.14 -17.87
N ARG A 196 -5.61 8.69 -19.02
CA ARG A 196 -7.01 8.25 -19.14
C ARG A 196 -7.34 7.05 -18.24
N HIS A 197 -6.41 6.10 -18.14
CA HIS A 197 -6.58 4.89 -17.32
C HIS A 197 -6.49 5.17 -15.81
N ILE A 198 -5.74 6.19 -15.39
CA ILE A 198 -5.61 6.58 -13.98
C ILE A 198 -6.84 7.33 -13.45
N VAL A 199 -7.65 7.97 -14.30
CA VAL A 199 -8.77 8.82 -13.86
C VAL A 199 -9.72 8.06 -12.93
N LEU A 200 -10.27 6.93 -13.35
CA LEU A 200 -11.28 6.21 -12.56
C LEU A 200 -10.72 5.67 -11.23
N PRO A 201 -9.60 4.91 -11.20
CA PRO A 201 -9.06 4.43 -9.95
C PRO A 201 -8.52 5.58 -9.08
N GLY A 202 -7.94 6.62 -9.70
CA GLY A 202 -7.46 7.81 -9.00
C GLY A 202 -8.58 8.58 -8.32
N LEU A 203 -9.70 8.83 -9.00
CA LEU A 203 -10.89 9.45 -8.41
C LEU A 203 -11.49 8.61 -7.28
N THR A 204 -11.56 7.29 -7.46
CA THR A 204 -12.05 6.36 -6.44
C THR A 204 -11.25 6.47 -5.14
N LEU A 205 -9.91 6.44 -5.25
CA LEU A 205 -9.03 6.61 -4.09
C LEU A 205 -9.08 8.04 -3.53
N THR A 206 -9.22 9.05 -4.38
CA THR A 206 -9.34 10.45 -3.97
C THR A 206 -10.57 10.65 -3.10
N VAL A 207 -11.74 10.16 -3.50
CA VAL A 207 -12.99 10.26 -2.71
C VAL A 207 -12.81 9.67 -1.32
N PHE A 208 -12.19 8.50 -1.23
CA PHE A 208 -11.89 7.84 0.05
C PHE A 208 -10.93 8.65 0.92
N ASN A 209 -9.81 9.10 0.34
CA ASN A 209 -8.77 9.85 1.07
C ASN A 209 -9.24 11.24 1.51
N VAL A 210 -10.02 11.94 0.67
CA VAL A 210 -10.58 13.26 0.99
C VAL A 210 -11.40 13.19 2.28
N GLY A 211 -12.26 12.18 2.44
CA GLY A 211 -13.08 12.03 3.65
C GLY A 211 -12.28 11.97 4.95
N SER A 212 -11.13 11.29 4.93
CA SER A 212 -10.24 11.17 6.09
C SER A 212 -9.42 12.45 6.34
N LEU A 213 -8.76 12.96 5.29
CA LEU A 213 -7.91 14.15 5.38
C LEU A 213 -8.70 15.39 5.79
N LEU A 214 -9.91 15.55 5.28
CA LEU A 214 -10.77 16.68 5.58
C LEU A 214 -11.14 16.73 7.07
N ARG A 215 -11.52 15.58 7.67
CA ARG A 215 -11.78 15.50 9.12
C ARG A 215 -10.55 15.83 9.95
N GLN A 216 -9.37 15.32 9.57
CA GLN A 216 -8.12 15.60 10.26
C GLN A 216 -7.77 17.08 10.16
N THR A 217 -7.82 17.67 8.96
CA THR A 217 -7.53 19.09 8.74
C THR A 217 -8.48 19.98 9.52
N ARG A 218 -9.79 19.70 9.45
CA ARG A 218 -10.79 20.47 10.22
C ARG A 218 -10.53 20.39 11.72
N GLY A 219 -10.26 19.20 12.26
CA GLY A 219 -9.99 19.01 13.68
C GLY A 219 -8.76 19.80 14.15
N SER A 220 -7.63 19.64 13.46
CA SER A 220 -6.40 20.36 13.79
C SER A 220 -6.54 21.88 13.63
N MET A 221 -7.26 22.36 12.64
CA MET A 221 -7.49 23.79 12.44
C MET A 221 -8.43 24.39 13.51
N MET A 222 -9.41 23.62 13.97
CA MET A 222 -10.27 24.10 15.07
C MET A 222 -9.49 24.29 16.37
N GLU A 223 -8.50 23.43 16.67
CA GLU A 223 -7.61 23.59 17.83
C GLU A 223 -6.73 24.87 17.75
N VAL A 224 -6.40 25.31 16.54
CA VAL A 224 -5.60 26.53 16.31
C VAL A 224 -6.44 27.80 16.38
N PHE A 225 -7.71 27.73 15.99
CA PHE A 225 -8.62 28.88 15.97
C PHE A 225 -9.35 29.13 17.33
N THR A 226 -9.25 28.19 18.28
CA THR A 226 -9.80 28.28 19.62
C THR A 226 -8.76 28.82 20.59
#